data_0cfe9115d4ecab7d63cfc24fbbab83bc
#
_entry.id   0cfe9115d4ecab7d63cfc24fbbab83bc
#
_cell.length_a   1.000
_cell.length_b   1.000
_cell.length_c   1.000
_cell.angle_alpha   90.00
_cell.angle_beta   90.00
_cell.angle_gamma   90.00
#
_symmetry.space_group_name_H-M   'P 1'
#
loop_
_entity.id
_entity.type
_entity.pdbx_description
1 polymer ?
#
loop_
_entity_poly.entity_id
_entity_poly.type
_entity_poly.pdbx_seq_one_letter_code
_entity_poly.pdbx_strand_id
1 'polypeptide(L)'
;MTDGTKTPQGGRERSEEVADQWEWWVRSACVLFGVFVVAWLVVLLRLGTPSIYVQIFGLPVLGGLSLPISLWGVIKTVFNPPVIRKSRAIGFALVLAIGFFGAVPMFPVPLATADWSTEVEFRLPFEREWETLAGGPSLSRNYHATTAAYRWGYDFAPTQEGKRYENDGESLQEFYCYGEPIVAPAAGKVVRFENDLKDFEPRDFSETSVLGNHVVLRVEPGVFLYAAHLKKGSVPLQAGDRVEKGAKIGECGNSGRAVEPHLHIHLQDRLSFPVAQSLPLRFSNYVADGESVEVGMPLGKTGEPGSRGQMVGPGD
;
A
#
# COMPACT_ATOMS: atom_id res chain seq x y z
N MET A 1 -17.92 82.26 24.29
CA MET A 1 -17.36 81.15 25.13
C MET A 1 -18.07 79.88 24.67
N THR A 2 -17.44 79.10 23.79
CA THR A 2 -17.96 77.83 23.34
C THR A 2 -16.82 76.82 23.54
N ASP A 3 -17.02 75.99 24.52
CA ASP A 3 -16.09 74.89 24.88
C ASP A 3 -16.30 73.73 23.94
N GLY A 4 -15.25 73.41 23.20
CA GLY A 4 -15.24 72.32 22.21
C GLY A 4 -14.58 71.11 22.82
N THR A 5 -15.38 70.21 23.37
CA THR A 5 -14.86 68.86 23.78
C THR A 5 -14.49 68.01 22.59
N LYS A 6 -13.19 67.84 22.38
CA LYS A 6 -12.61 66.83 21.45
C LYS A 6 -12.72 65.45 22.10
N THR A 7 -13.52 64.57 21.56
CA THR A 7 -13.56 63.14 21.88
C THR A 7 -12.27 62.47 21.39
N PRO A 8 -11.60 61.58 22.16
CA PRO A 8 -10.40 60.93 21.71
C PRO A 8 -10.74 59.81 20.75
N GLN A 9 -10.43 59.99 19.46
CA GLN A 9 -10.53 58.97 18.43
C GLN A 9 -9.43 57.86 18.48
N GLY A 10 -8.46 58.01 19.40
CA GLY A 10 -7.29 57.11 19.44
C GLY A 10 -7.50 55.73 20.07
N GLY A 11 -8.71 55.44 20.60
CA GLY A 11 -8.97 54.16 21.29
C GLY A 11 -9.43 53.02 20.38
N ARG A 12 -10.09 53.33 19.27
CA ARG A 12 -10.63 52.31 18.35
C ARG A 12 -9.56 51.76 17.39
N GLU A 13 -8.67 52.60 16.87
CA GLU A 13 -7.60 52.17 15.95
C GLU A 13 -6.60 51.24 16.63
N ARG A 14 -6.26 51.50 17.92
CA ARG A 14 -5.36 50.62 18.68
C ARG A 14 -5.97 49.26 19.03
N SER A 15 -7.29 49.17 19.16
CA SER A 15 -7.98 47.89 19.44
C SER A 15 -8.15 47.03 18.19
N GLU A 16 -8.20 47.62 16.99
CA GLU A 16 -8.27 46.90 15.72
C GLU A 16 -6.88 46.41 15.29
N GLU A 17 -5.81 47.16 15.50
CA GLU A 17 -4.44 46.78 15.18
C GLU A 17 -3.90 45.64 16.06
N VAL A 18 -4.39 45.52 17.32
CA VAL A 18 -4.07 44.39 18.21
C VAL A 18 -4.89 43.15 17.89
N ALA A 19 -6.03 43.30 17.20
CA ALA A 19 -6.93 42.20 16.89
C ALA A 19 -6.47 41.29 15.73
N ASP A 20 -5.53 41.74 14.92
CA ASP A 20 -5.09 41.01 13.70
C ASP A 20 -3.71 40.35 13.84
N GLN A 21 -3.12 40.33 15.01
CA GLN A 21 -1.90 39.52 15.23
C GLN A 21 -2.28 38.05 15.36
N TRP A 22 -1.80 37.27 14.40
CA TRP A 22 -1.98 35.82 14.40
C TRP A 22 -1.37 35.20 15.64
N GLU A 23 -2.14 34.44 16.38
CA GLU A 23 -1.70 33.69 17.53
C GLU A 23 -0.57 32.72 17.13
N TRP A 24 0.39 32.49 18.02
CA TRP A 24 1.56 31.67 17.69
C TRP A 24 1.20 30.26 17.17
N TRP A 25 0.13 29.65 17.69
CA TRP A 25 -0.31 28.32 17.25
C TRP A 25 -0.84 28.34 15.81
N VAL A 26 -1.48 29.43 15.38
CA VAL A 26 -1.91 29.62 13.98
C VAL A 26 -0.70 29.78 13.06
N ARG A 27 0.32 30.53 13.50
CA ARG A 27 1.61 30.63 12.76
C ARG A 27 2.29 29.28 12.66
N SER A 28 2.30 28.50 13.75
CA SER A 28 2.84 27.13 13.76
C SER A 28 2.07 26.21 12.83
N ALA A 29 0.73 26.31 12.76
CA ALA A 29 -0.09 25.57 11.81
C ALA A 29 0.25 25.93 10.37
N CYS A 30 0.49 27.20 10.05
CA CYS A 30 0.90 27.64 8.71
C CYS A 30 2.29 27.09 8.33
N VAL A 31 3.25 27.13 9.24
CA VAL A 31 4.59 26.60 9.00
C VAL A 31 4.52 25.08 8.78
N LEU A 32 3.81 24.35 9.66
CA LEU A 32 3.63 22.92 9.54
C LEU A 32 2.95 22.54 8.22
N PHE A 33 1.92 23.31 7.81
CA PHE A 33 1.25 23.11 6.53
C PHE A 33 2.17 23.36 5.34
N GLY A 34 3.04 24.37 5.38
CA GLY A 34 4.06 24.59 4.37
C GLY A 34 5.01 23.39 4.24
N VAL A 35 5.50 22.85 5.35
CA VAL A 35 6.33 21.64 5.37
C VAL A 35 5.54 20.43 4.83
N PHE A 36 4.28 20.29 5.20
CA PHE A 36 3.40 19.24 4.73
C PHE A 36 3.17 19.29 3.20
N VAL A 37 2.98 20.49 2.64
CA VAL A 37 2.89 20.68 1.18
C VAL A 37 4.19 20.26 0.50
N VAL A 38 5.35 20.65 1.04
CA VAL A 38 6.66 20.22 0.50
C VAL A 38 6.80 18.70 0.58
N ALA A 39 6.41 18.07 1.67
CA ALA A 39 6.42 16.61 1.80
C ALA A 39 5.55 15.93 0.71
N TRP A 40 4.34 16.43 0.47
CA TRP A 40 3.50 15.93 -0.63
C TRP A 40 4.11 16.17 -2.01
N LEU A 41 4.76 17.30 -2.24
CA LEU A 41 5.47 17.54 -3.50
C LEU A 41 6.58 16.50 -3.71
N VAL A 42 7.35 16.16 -2.67
CA VAL A 42 8.38 15.09 -2.75
C VAL A 42 7.75 13.74 -3.12
N VAL A 43 6.59 13.40 -2.55
CA VAL A 43 5.86 12.16 -2.88
C VAL A 43 5.39 12.19 -4.34
N LEU A 44 4.78 13.30 -4.79
CA LEU A 44 4.23 13.43 -6.14
C LEU A 44 5.31 13.50 -7.23
N LEU A 45 6.49 14.02 -6.92
CA LEU A 45 7.64 14.04 -7.83
C LEU A 45 8.24 12.65 -8.10
N ARG A 46 7.82 11.62 -7.38
CA ARG A 46 8.22 10.22 -7.59
C ARG A 46 9.75 10.04 -7.60
N LEU A 47 10.43 10.62 -6.62
CA LEU A 47 11.89 10.56 -6.50
C LEU A 47 12.43 9.20 -6.06
N GLY A 48 11.60 8.15 -6.12
CA GLY A 48 11.97 6.81 -5.69
C GLY A 48 11.98 6.66 -4.17
N THR A 49 13.06 6.09 -3.62
CA THR A 49 13.21 5.83 -2.17
C THR A 49 12.92 7.04 -1.28
N PRO A 50 13.39 8.28 -1.56
CA PRO A 50 13.02 9.45 -0.78
C PRO A 50 11.52 9.68 -0.67
N SER A 51 10.78 9.54 -1.78
CA SER A 51 9.32 9.69 -1.79
C SER A 51 8.64 8.65 -0.91
N ILE A 52 9.12 7.40 -0.90
CA ILE A 52 8.59 6.33 -0.05
C ILE A 52 8.81 6.63 1.43
N TYR A 53 10.03 7.07 1.81
CA TYR A 53 10.30 7.45 3.21
C TYR A 53 9.43 8.62 3.67
N VAL A 54 9.28 9.64 2.84
CA VAL A 54 8.40 10.78 3.16
C VAL A 54 6.95 10.33 3.30
N GLN A 55 6.48 9.44 2.43
CA GLN A 55 5.10 8.95 2.50
C GLN A 55 4.85 8.07 3.71
N ILE A 56 5.73 7.09 3.99
CA ILE A 56 5.52 6.10 5.05
C ILE A 56 5.78 6.68 6.44
N PHE A 57 6.77 7.56 6.58
CA PHE A 57 7.19 8.09 7.87
C PHE A 57 6.95 9.59 8.01
N GLY A 58 7.29 10.38 6.99
CA GLY A 58 7.20 11.84 7.05
C GLY A 58 5.78 12.36 7.20
N LEU A 59 4.87 11.94 6.33
CA LEU A 59 3.46 12.38 6.37
C LEU A 59 2.75 11.99 7.68
N PRO A 60 2.85 10.75 8.20
CA PRO A 60 2.27 10.39 9.50
C PRO A 60 2.85 11.18 10.67
N VAL A 61 4.17 11.46 10.68
CA VAL A 61 4.80 12.30 11.70
C VAL A 61 4.23 13.73 11.66
N LEU A 62 4.11 14.33 10.48
CA LEU A 62 3.49 15.66 10.33
C LEU A 62 2.02 15.65 10.76
N GLY A 63 1.27 14.59 10.43
CA GLY A 63 -0.09 14.36 10.91
C GLY A 63 -0.16 14.31 12.44
N GLY A 64 0.74 13.56 13.07
CA GLY A 64 0.87 13.47 14.53
C GLY A 64 1.18 14.82 15.18
N LEU A 65 2.08 15.61 14.59
CA LEU A 65 2.44 16.95 15.08
C LEU A 65 1.29 17.97 14.99
N SER A 66 0.31 17.74 14.14
CA SER A 66 -0.88 18.58 14.06
C SER A 66 -1.79 18.48 15.30
N LEU A 67 -1.75 17.35 16.03
CA LEU A 67 -2.62 17.10 17.20
C LEU A 67 -2.35 18.06 18.38
N PRO A 68 -1.11 18.23 18.89
CA PRO A 68 -0.85 19.15 19.97
C PRO A 68 -1.13 20.61 19.58
N ILE A 69 -0.91 20.99 18.31
CA ILE A 69 -1.27 22.34 17.81
C ILE A 69 -2.78 22.53 17.83
N SER A 70 -3.54 21.52 17.38
CA SER A 70 -5.01 21.54 17.43
C SER A 70 -5.52 21.67 18.86
N LEU A 71 -5.02 20.84 19.78
CA LEU A 71 -5.43 20.85 21.18
C LEU A 71 -5.17 22.22 21.82
N TRP A 72 -4.00 22.79 21.59
CA TRP A 72 -3.68 24.13 22.08
C TRP A 72 -4.59 25.20 21.46
N GLY A 73 -4.88 25.09 20.16
CA GLY A 73 -5.84 25.97 19.49
C GLY A 73 -7.22 25.92 20.14
N VAL A 74 -7.72 24.73 20.49
CA VAL A 74 -9.01 24.56 21.20
C VAL A 74 -8.94 25.24 22.57
N ILE A 75 -7.90 24.95 23.38
CA ILE A 75 -7.72 25.57 24.72
C ILE A 75 -7.73 27.10 24.59
N LYS A 76 -6.93 27.65 23.68
CA LYS A 76 -6.88 29.11 23.49
C LYS A 76 -8.20 29.69 23.02
N THR A 77 -8.94 28.97 22.18
CA THR A 77 -10.23 29.42 21.66
C THR A 77 -11.28 29.44 22.76
N VAL A 78 -11.31 28.42 23.63
CA VAL A 78 -12.28 28.34 24.75
C VAL A 78 -12.01 29.42 25.80
N PHE A 79 -10.76 29.66 26.18
CA PHE A 79 -10.39 30.55 27.27
C PHE A 79 -10.17 32.01 26.85
N ASN A 80 -10.15 32.35 25.55
CA ASN A 80 -9.91 33.72 25.07
C ASN A 80 -10.93 34.12 23.99
N PRO A 81 -12.08 34.62 24.35
CA PRO A 81 -13.08 35.15 23.39
C PRO A 81 -12.52 36.32 22.56
N PRO A 82 -13.05 36.57 21.36
CA PRO A 82 -14.19 35.89 20.74
C PRO A 82 -13.77 34.52 20.17
N VAL A 83 -14.68 33.54 20.23
CA VAL A 83 -14.44 32.17 19.73
C VAL A 83 -14.18 32.16 18.21
N ILE A 84 -14.99 32.94 17.46
CA ILE A 84 -14.87 32.98 16.00
C ILE A 84 -13.97 34.15 15.59
N ARG A 85 -12.76 33.80 15.11
CA ARG A 85 -11.82 34.70 14.43
C ARG A 85 -11.37 34.07 13.13
N LYS A 86 -11.21 34.84 12.05
CA LYS A 86 -10.76 34.33 10.74
C LYS A 86 -9.42 33.58 10.85
N SER A 87 -8.45 34.12 11.56
CA SER A 87 -7.13 33.48 11.79
C SER A 87 -7.25 32.13 12.48
N ARG A 88 -8.10 31.96 13.49
CA ARG A 88 -8.34 30.67 14.16
C ARG A 88 -9.00 29.65 13.23
N ALA A 89 -10.00 30.09 12.44
CA ALA A 89 -10.64 29.22 11.45
C ALA A 89 -9.62 28.69 10.42
N ILE A 90 -8.72 29.55 9.95
CA ILE A 90 -7.61 29.15 9.07
C ILE A 90 -6.72 28.12 9.79
N GLY A 91 -6.28 28.42 11.03
CA GLY A 91 -5.43 27.50 11.79
C GLY A 91 -6.05 26.12 11.95
N PHE A 92 -7.33 26.02 12.32
CA PHE A 92 -8.06 24.75 12.43
C PHE A 92 -8.20 24.05 11.08
N ALA A 93 -8.51 24.76 10.01
CA ALA A 93 -8.61 24.17 8.68
C ALA A 93 -7.27 23.53 8.25
N LEU A 94 -6.15 24.22 8.51
CA LEU A 94 -4.82 23.71 8.18
C LEU A 94 -4.46 22.46 8.97
N VAL A 95 -4.64 22.45 10.30
CA VAL A 95 -4.29 21.28 11.11
C VAL A 95 -5.20 20.09 10.84
N LEU A 96 -6.47 20.32 10.52
CA LEU A 96 -7.39 19.26 10.09
C LEU A 96 -6.97 18.68 8.74
N ALA A 97 -6.57 19.50 7.78
CA ALA A 97 -6.05 19.04 6.50
C ALA A 97 -4.78 18.20 6.68
N ILE A 98 -3.83 18.65 7.50
CA ILE A 98 -2.60 17.90 7.81
C ILE A 98 -2.96 16.57 8.47
N GLY A 99 -3.84 16.56 9.47
CA GLY A 99 -4.26 15.35 10.19
C GLY A 99 -4.92 14.34 9.26
N PHE A 100 -5.86 14.80 8.42
CA PHE A 100 -6.58 13.94 7.48
C PHE A 100 -5.67 13.35 6.41
N PHE A 101 -4.93 14.18 5.68
CA PHE A 101 -4.08 13.72 4.57
C PHE A 101 -2.72 13.15 5.02
N GLY A 102 -2.32 13.36 6.27
CA GLY A 102 -1.10 12.78 6.85
C GLY A 102 -1.33 11.41 7.49
N ALA A 103 -2.54 11.15 8.03
CA ALA A 103 -2.82 9.92 8.77
C ALA A 103 -3.26 8.74 7.87
N VAL A 104 -3.69 9.00 6.63
CA VAL A 104 -4.38 7.99 5.82
C VAL A 104 -3.61 7.69 4.54
N PRO A 105 -3.06 6.49 4.36
CA PRO A 105 -2.55 6.01 3.08
C PRO A 105 -3.73 5.65 2.14
N MET A 106 -4.60 6.61 1.82
CA MET A 106 -5.80 6.38 1.01
C MET A 106 -5.55 6.46 -0.49
N PHE A 107 -4.36 6.87 -0.90
CA PHE A 107 -4.05 7.07 -2.31
C PHE A 107 -3.06 6.02 -2.80
N PRO A 108 -3.17 5.55 -4.07
CA PRO A 108 -2.16 4.71 -4.68
C PRO A 108 -0.79 5.35 -4.52
N VAL A 109 0.20 4.53 -4.12
CA VAL A 109 1.56 5.04 -3.97
C VAL A 109 2.10 5.45 -5.34
N PRO A 110 2.44 6.72 -5.57
CA PRO A 110 2.98 7.20 -6.84
C PRO A 110 4.45 6.78 -6.96
N LEU A 111 4.71 5.54 -7.41
CA LEU A 111 6.07 5.06 -7.59
C LEU A 111 6.69 5.54 -8.91
N ALA A 112 7.99 5.80 -8.88
CA ALA A 112 8.80 6.11 -10.05
C ALA A 112 8.93 4.91 -11.03
N THR A 113 8.47 3.72 -10.64
CA THR A 113 8.69 2.44 -11.34
C THR A 113 7.61 2.08 -12.36
N ALA A 114 6.62 2.94 -12.61
CA ALA A 114 5.51 2.61 -13.54
C ALA A 114 5.99 2.22 -14.94
N ASP A 115 7.04 2.88 -15.44
CA ASP A 115 7.63 2.67 -16.76
C ASP A 115 8.81 1.67 -16.74
N TRP A 116 9.06 1.02 -15.59
CA TRP A 116 10.13 0.04 -15.48
C TRP A 116 9.79 -1.21 -16.30
N SER A 117 10.79 -1.76 -16.95
CA SER A 117 10.72 -3.02 -17.72
C SER A 117 12.00 -3.84 -17.52
N THR A 118 11.95 -5.10 -17.89
CA THR A 118 13.06 -6.05 -17.86
C THR A 118 12.97 -6.98 -19.07
N GLU A 119 14.09 -7.54 -19.46
CA GLU A 119 14.16 -8.61 -20.47
C GLU A 119 13.82 -10.00 -19.89
N VAL A 120 13.63 -10.10 -18.55
CA VAL A 120 13.24 -11.35 -17.92
C VAL A 120 11.78 -11.65 -18.24
N GLU A 121 11.54 -12.78 -18.88
CA GLU A 121 10.20 -13.29 -19.15
C GLU A 121 9.66 -14.06 -17.94
N PHE A 122 8.54 -13.60 -17.39
CA PHE A 122 7.85 -14.26 -16.29
C PHE A 122 6.64 -15.04 -16.81
N ARG A 123 6.61 -16.34 -16.55
CA ARG A 123 5.40 -17.16 -16.72
C ARG A 123 4.47 -17.01 -15.53
N LEU A 124 3.21 -17.43 -15.65
CA LEU A 124 2.32 -17.59 -14.50
C LEU A 124 2.89 -18.64 -13.51
N PRO A 125 2.71 -18.42 -12.20
CA PRO A 125 3.32 -19.28 -11.14
C PRO A 125 2.54 -20.57 -10.86
N PHE A 126 1.69 -21.02 -11.74
CA PHE A 126 0.85 -22.22 -11.64
C PHE A 126 0.66 -22.88 -13.01
N GLU A 127 0.15 -24.13 -13.01
CA GLU A 127 0.04 -24.98 -14.21
C GLU A 127 -1.40 -25.13 -14.74
N ARG A 128 -2.40 -24.54 -14.08
CA ARG A 128 -3.79 -24.53 -14.50
C ARG A 128 -4.40 -23.13 -14.36
N GLU A 129 -5.63 -22.95 -14.80
CA GLU A 129 -6.29 -21.65 -14.74
C GLU A 129 -6.65 -21.25 -13.30
N TRP A 130 -6.32 -20.01 -12.92
CA TRP A 130 -6.62 -19.38 -11.64
C TRP A 130 -7.26 -18.00 -11.85
N GLU A 131 -8.07 -17.54 -10.88
CA GLU A 131 -8.61 -16.19 -10.86
C GLU A 131 -7.58 -15.19 -10.31
N THR A 132 -7.47 -14.04 -10.94
CA THR A 132 -6.72 -12.90 -10.43
C THR A 132 -7.57 -12.15 -9.39
N LEU A 133 -7.35 -12.37 -8.10
CA LEU A 133 -8.14 -11.73 -7.02
C LEU A 133 -7.81 -10.25 -6.89
N ALA A 134 -6.51 -9.92 -6.97
CA ALA A 134 -5.99 -8.55 -7.01
C ALA A 134 -4.84 -8.48 -8.02
N GLY A 135 -4.77 -7.42 -8.81
CA GLY A 135 -3.73 -7.24 -9.82
C GLY A 135 -4.02 -6.08 -10.75
N GLY A 136 -3.02 -5.71 -11.54
CA GLY A 136 -3.13 -4.61 -12.50
C GLY A 136 -2.80 -3.23 -11.92
N PRO A 137 -2.84 -2.18 -12.76
CA PRO A 137 -2.31 -0.86 -12.42
C PRO A 137 -3.23 0.01 -11.56
N SER A 138 -4.55 -0.24 -11.53
CA SER A 138 -5.51 0.63 -10.87
C SER A 138 -5.86 0.17 -9.46
N LEU A 139 -6.13 1.13 -8.56
CA LEU A 139 -6.59 0.84 -7.20
C LEU A 139 -7.94 0.09 -7.17
N SER A 140 -8.79 0.33 -8.15
CA SER A 140 -10.10 -0.34 -8.25
C SER A 140 -10.02 -1.86 -8.49
N ARG A 141 -8.86 -2.36 -8.97
CA ARG A 141 -8.60 -3.77 -9.25
C ARG A 141 -7.46 -4.36 -8.42
N ASN A 142 -6.69 -3.50 -7.73
CA ASN A 142 -5.51 -3.92 -7.01
C ASN A 142 -5.36 -3.11 -5.72
N TYR A 143 -5.85 -3.65 -4.62
CA TYR A 143 -5.73 -2.98 -3.32
C TYR A 143 -4.26 -2.87 -2.82
N HIS A 144 -3.34 -3.66 -3.39
CA HIS A 144 -1.89 -3.51 -3.13
C HIS A 144 -1.35 -2.15 -3.60
N ALA A 145 -2.09 -1.45 -4.46
CA ALA A 145 -1.71 -0.13 -4.97
C ALA A 145 -1.46 0.93 -3.89
N THR A 146 -1.90 0.68 -2.66
CA THR A 146 -1.65 1.55 -1.49
C THR A 146 -0.34 1.28 -0.77
N THR A 147 0.39 0.21 -1.12
CA THR A 147 1.61 -0.20 -0.42
C THR A 147 2.82 -0.17 -1.36
N ALA A 148 3.85 0.61 -1.00
CA ALA A 148 5.02 0.84 -1.85
C ALA A 148 5.74 -0.45 -2.26
N ALA A 149 5.95 -1.36 -1.31
CA ALA A 149 6.77 -2.56 -1.51
C ALA A 149 6.13 -3.58 -2.46
N TYR A 150 4.81 -3.65 -2.55
CA TYR A 150 4.09 -4.58 -3.43
C TYR A 150 2.97 -3.92 -4.23
N ARG A 151 3.15 -2.64 -4.59
CA ARG A 151 2.24 -1.83 -5.43
C ARG A 151 1.71 -2.55 -6.67
N TRP A 152 2.57 -3.36 -7.31
CA TRP A 152 2.31 -4.11 -8.53
C TRP A 152 2.13 -5.61 -8.27
N GLY A 153 1.84 -5.98 -7.01
CA GLY A 153 1.62 -7.37 -6.62
C GLY A 153 0.29 -7.92 -7.13
N TYR A 154 0.21 -9.24 -7.06
CA TYR A 154 -0.96 -10.03 -7.44
C TYR A 154 -1.34 -10.97 -6.31
N ASP A 155 -2.64 -11.20 -6.18
CA ASP A 155 -3.20 -12.33 -5.46
C ASP A 155 -3.94 -13.21 -6.44
N PHE A 156 -3.62 -14.50 -6.43
CA PHE A 156 -4.22 -15.51 -7.30
C PHE A 156 -4.80 -16.66 -6.48
N ALA A 157 -5.94 -17.17 -6.89
CA ALA A 157 -6.50 -18.42 -6.37
C ALA A 157 -7.31 -19.16 -7.44
N PRO A 158 -7.30 -20.51 -7.44
CA PRO A 158 -8.19 -21.27 -8.32
C PRO A 158 -9.64 -21.13 -7.86
N THR A 159 -10.54 -21.12 -8.82
CA THR A 159 -11.99 -21.09 -8.58
C THR A 159 -12.68 -22.21 -9.32
N GLN A 160 -13.79 -22.70 -8.77
CA GLN A 160 -14.73 -23.58 -9.45
C GLN A 160 -16.12 -22.95 -9.35
N GLU A 161 -16.77 -22.76 -10.48
CA GLU A 161 -18.08 -22.07 -10.57
C GLU A 161 -18.08 -20.68 -9.88
N GLY A 162 -16.90 -20.03 -9.82
CA GLY A 162 -16.69 -18.73 -9.19
C GLY A 162 -16.57 -18.74 -7.66
N LYS A 163 -16.47 -19.92 -7.05
CA LYS A 163 -16.15 -20.10 -5.63
C LYS A 163 -14.69 -20.53 -5.47
N ARG A 164 -14.05 -20.12 -4.38
CA ARG A 164 -12.67 -20.46 -4.04
C ARG A 164 -12.57 -21.68 -3.12
N TYR A 165 -13.69 -22.19 -2.64
CA TYR A 165 -13.78 -23.29 -1.69
C TYR A 165 -15.04 -24.12 -1.92
N GLU A 166 -14.99 -25.34 -1.44
CA GLU A 166 -16.18 -26.19 -1.26
C GLU A 166 -16.90 -25.86 0.05
N ASN A 167 -18.12 -26.31 0.21
CA ASN A 167 -18.95 -26.17 1.40
C ASN A 167 -19.04 -24.70 1.90
N ASP A 168 -18.61 -24.42 3.13
CA ASP A 168 -18.74 -23.11 3.79
C ASP A 168 -17.41 -22.32 3.86
N GLY A 169 -16.27 -22.95 3.53
CA GLY A 169 -14.94 -22.32 3.56
C GLY A 169 -14.46 -22.00 4.98
N GLU A 170 -14.81 -22.82 5.95
CA GLU A 170 -14.38 -22.65 7.34
C GLU A 170 -13.05 -23.37 7.64
N SER A 171 -12.68 -24.37 6.85
CA SER A 171 -11.40 -25.07 6.98
C SER A 171 -10.50 -24.88 5.78
N LEU A 172 -9.16 -24.93 6.00
CA LEU A 172 -8.15 -24.78 4.97
C LEU A 172 -8.31 -25.78 3.82
N GLN A 173 -8.68 -27.02 4.17
CA GLN A 173 -8.81 -28.15 3.24
C GLN A 173 -9.95 -27.97 2.23
N GLU A 174 -10.89 -27.08 2.50
CA GLU A 174 -11.98 -26.77 1.58
C GLU A 174 -11.57 -25.82 0.47
N PHE A 175 -10.46 -25.08 0.64
CA PHE A 175 -9.98 -24.14 -0.35
C PHE A 175 -9.23 -24.83 -1.49
N TYR A 176 -9.62 -24.57 -2.72
CA TYR A 176 -9.00 -25.15 -3.92
C TYR A 176 -7.53 -24.75 -4.10
N CYS A 177 -7.08 -23.65 -3.47
CA CYS A 177 -5.69 -23.23 -3.46
C CYS A 177 -4.83 -24.04 -2.51
N TYR A 178 -5.36 -24.47 -1.36
CA TYR A 178 -4.56 -25.03 -0.28
C TYR A 178 -3.85 -26.33 -0.68
N GLY A 179 -2.52 -26.29 -0.72
CA GLY A 179 -1.69 -27.42 -1.15
C GLY A 179 -1.39 -27.48 -2.66
N GLU A 180 -1.97 -26.57 -3.47
CA GLU A 180 -1.65 -26.48 -4.89
C GLU A 180 -0.18 -26.10 -5.12
N PRO A 181 0.52 -26.73 -6.07
CA PRO A 181 1.91 -26.43 -6.34
C PRO A 181 2.10 -25.04 -6.95
N ILE A 182 3.09 -24.33 -6.42
CA ILE A 182 3.53 -23.03 -6.91
C ILE A 182 4.89 -23.23 -7.59
N VAL A 183 5.02 -22.70 -8.80
CA VAL A 183 6.23 -22.80 -9.60
C VAL A 183 6.91 -21.44 -9.80
N ALA A 184 8.23 -21.46 -10.03
CA ALA A 184 9.01 -20.26 -10.27
C ALA A 184 8.61 -19.58 -11.58
N PRO A 185 8.17 -18.31 -11.59
CA PRO A 185 7.85 -17.58 -12.82
C PRO A 185 9.06 -17.36 -13.73
N ALA A 186 10.25 -17.26 -13.14
CA ALA A 186 11.52 -17.09 -13.86
C ALA A 186 12.63 -17.84 -13.15
N ALA A 187 13.72 -18.10 -13.87
CA ALA A 187 14.94 -18.62 -13.26
C ALA A 187 15.54 -17.60 -12.29
N GLY A 188 16.14 -18.07 -11.20
CA GLY A 188 16.71 -17.17 -10.22
C GLY A 188 17.54 -17.88 -9.15
N LYS A 189 18.05 -17.10 -8.20
CA LYS A 189 18.73 -17.59 -7.00
C LYS A 189 17.91 -17.29 -5.77
N VAL A 190 17.65 -18.32 -4.94
CA VAL A 190 17.01 -18.13 -3.63
C VAL A 190 17.91 -17.26 -2.74
N VAL A 191 17.42 -16.13 -2.31
CA VAL A 191 18.16 -15.21 -1.44
C VAL A 191 17.56 -15.11 -0.04
N ARG A 192 16.29 -15.49 0.11
CA ARG A 192 15.58 -15.59 1.38
C ARG A 192 14.44 -16.59 1.27
N PHE A 193 14.11 -17.24 2.35
CA PHE A 193 12.90 -18.04 2.48
C PHE A 193 12.46 -18.10 3.96
N GLU A 194 11.19 -18.41 4.18
CA GLU A 194 10.58 -18.79 5.44
C GLU A 194 9.67 -19.98 5.17
N ASN A 195 9.65 -21.00 6.05
CA ASN A 195 8.95 -22.25 5.79
C ASN A 195 8.27 -22.87 7.02
N ASP A 196 8.49 -22.30 8.22
CA ASP A 196 8.09 -22.94 9.48
C ASP A 196 6.87 -22.29 10.16
N LEU A 197 6.38 -21.17 9.63
CA LEU A 197 5.20 -20.50 10.16
C LEU A 197 3.95 -21.34 9.90
N LYS A 198 3.07 -21.44 10.89
CA LYS A 198 1.83 -22.21 10.73
C LYS A 198 0.89 -21.54 9.71
N ASP A 199 0.08 -22.36 9.04
CA ASP A 199 -1.11 -21.88 8.36
C ASP A 199 -2.21 -21.59 9.38
N PHE A 200 -2.90 -20.49 9.21
CA PHE A 200 -4.03 -20.08 10.04
C PHE A 200 -5.34 -20.52 9.39
N GLU A 201 -6.35 -20.80 10.20
CA GLU A 201 -7.69 -21.04 9.65
C GLU A 201 -8.20 -19.80 8.92
N PRO A 202 -9.08 -19.96 7.93
CA PRO A 202 -9.61 -18.83 7.19
C PRO A 202 -10.23 -17.78 8.11
N ARG A 203 -9.97 -16.50 7.84
CA ARG A 203 -10.43 -15.35 8.64
C ARG A 203 -9.83 -15.25 10.05
N ASP A 204 -8.78 -16.01 10.38
CA ASP A 204 -7.97 -15.78 11.59
C ASP A 204 -6.96 -14.67 11.33
N PHE A 205 -7.07 -13.55 12.05
CA PHE A 205 -6.22 -12.37 11.92
C PHE A 205 -5.17 -12.27 13.02
N SER A 206 -4.88 -13.32 13.73
CA SER A 206 -3.94 -13.31 14.87
C SER A 206 -2.47 -13.24 14.47
N GLU A 207 -2.15 -13.44 13.18
CA GLU A 207 -0.78 -13.43 12.67
C GLU A 207 -0.22 -12.02 12.51
N THR A 208 1.06 -11.83 12.88
CA THR A 208 1.79 -10.57 12.75
C THR A 208 2.73 -10.52 11.54
N SER A 209 3.18 -11.68 11.02
CA SER A 209 4.00 -11.75 9.82
C SER A 209 3.20 -11.37 8.58
N VAL A 210 3.65 -10.37 7.84
CA VAL A 210 2.93 -9.90 6.64
C VAL A 210 2.96 -10.95 5.52
N LEU A 211 4.11 -11.55 5.26
CA LEU A 211 4.32 -12.45 4.12
C LEU A 211 4.09 -13.94 4.46
N GLY A 212 4.12 -14.31 5.75
CA GLY A 212 4.07 -15.71 6.14
C GLY A 212 5.26 -16.50 5.59
N ASN A 213 5.05 -17.78 5.29
CA ASN A 213 6.03 -18.59 4.57
C ASN A 213 6.19 -18.03 3.15
N HIS A 214 7.43 -17.88 2.71
CA HIS A 214 7.71 -17.24 1.43
C HIS A 214 9.05 -17.67 0.87
N VAL A 215 9.20 -17.51 -0.44
CA VAL A 215 10.47 -17.64 -1.17
C VAL A 215 10.76 -16.32 -1.87
N VAL A 216 12.01 -15.88 -1.78
CA VAL A 216 12.49 -14.71 -2.52
C VAL A 216 13.58 -15.13 -3.50
N LEU A 217 13.30 -14.97 -4.78
CA LEU A 217 14.23 -15.23 -5.87
C LEU A 217 14.85 -13.91 -6.34
N ARG A 218 16.18 -13.84 -6.38
CA ARG A 218 16.86 -12.81 -7.15
C ARG A 218 16.90 -13.27 -8.61
N VAL A 219 16.10 -12.65 -9.48
CA VAL A 219 15.98 -13.00 -10.89
C VAL A 219 17.00 -12.26 -11.76
N GLU A 220 17.34 -11.04 -11.36
CA GLU A 220 18.46 -10.26 -11.92
C GLU A 220 19.01 -9.28 -10.86
N PRO A 221 20.13 -8.56 -11.12
CA PRO A 221 20.64 -7.57 -10.17
C PRO A 221 19.60 -6.48 -9.88
N GLY A 222 19.24 -6.33 -8.58
CA GLY A 222 18.24 -5.34 -8.15
C GLY A 222 16.79 -5.73 -8.40
N VAL A 223 16.50 -7.00 -8.78
CA VAL A 223 15.13 -7.48 -8.98
C VAL A 223 14.88 -8.73 -8.16
N PHE A 224 13.95 -8.64 -7.23
CA PHE A 224 13.61 -9.70 -6.28
C PHE A 224 12.14 -10.07 -6.42
N LEU A 225 11.88 -11.31 -6.77
CA LEU A 225 10.55 -11.89 -6.87
C LEU A 225 10.19 -12.55 -5.54
N TYR A 226 9.06 -12.18 -5.00
CA TYR A 226 8.47 -12.73 -3.78
C TYR A 226 7.27 -13.60 -4.13
N ALA A 227 7.24 -14.82 -3.60
CA ALA A 227 6.06 -15.68 -3.55
C ALA A 227 5.75 -15.96 -2.08
N ALA A 228 4.57 -15.59 -1.62
CA ALA A 228 4.21 -15.53 -0.21
C ALA A 228 2.91 -16.27 0.12
N HIS A 229 2.60 -16.38 1.40
CA HIS A 229 1.51 -17.15 1.99
C HIS A 229 1.60 -18.66 1.71
N LEU A 230 2.83 -19.15 1.50
CA LEU A 230 3.06 -20.56 1.21
C LEU A 230 2.72 -21.44 2.42
N LYS A 231 2.32 -22.67 2.14
CA LYS A 231 1.97 -23.68 3.13
C LYS A 231 3.20 -24.07 3.94
N LYS A 232 3.00 -24.24 5.25
CA LYS A 232 4.04 -24.68 6.18
C LYS A 232 4.73 -25.96 5.68
N GLY A 233 6.07 -25.94 5.67
CA GLY A 233 6.88 -27.09 5.31
C GLY A 233 6.89 -27.44 3.82
N SER A 234 6.27 -26.62 2.94
CA SER A 234 6.13 -26.94 1.52
C SER A 234 7.28 -26.44 0.64
N VAL A 235 8.14 -25.57 1.15
CA VAL A 235 9.26 -24.97 0.40
C VAL A 235 10.42 -25.98 0.36
N PRO A 236 10.77 -26.54 -0.82
CA PRO A 236 11.83 -27.55 -0.95
C PRO A 236 13.22 -26.94 -1.14
N LEU A 237 13.37 -25.62 -0.92
CA LEU A 237 14.53 -24.82 -1.30
C LEU A 237 15.25 -24.24 -0.09
N GLN A 238 16.53 -23.94 -0.27
CA GLN A 238 17.37 -23.25 0.71
C GLN A 238 18.00 -21.98 0.12
N ALA A 239 18.41 -21.06 0.99
CA ALA A 239 19.11 -19.86 0.55
C ALA A 239 20.43 -20.24 -0.15
N GLY A 240 20.63 -19.71 -1.35
CA GLY A 240 21.76 -20.03 -2.22
C GLY A 240 21.41 -20.93 -3.41
N ASP A 241 20.30 -21.67 -3.34
CA ASP A 241 19.89 -22.57 -4.42
C ASP A 241 19.60 -21.80 -5.72
N ARG A 242 19.87 -22.43 -6.85
CA ARG A 242 19.43 -21.99 -8.18
C ARG A 242 18.14 -22.68 -8.53
N VAL A 243 17.19 -21.90 -9.04
CA VAL A 243 15.85 -22.34 -9.41
C VAL A 243 15.65 -22.06 -10.90
N GLU A 244 15.24 -23.05 -11.65
CA GLU A 244 14.86 -22.89 -13.05
C GLU A 244 13.41 -22.40 -13.17
N LYS A 245 13.11 -21.70 -14.27
CA LYS A 245 11.74 -21.28 -14.62
C LYS A 245 10.84 -22.52 -14.69
N GLY A 246 9.70 -22.49 -13.97
CA GLY A 246 8.76 -23.61 -13.87
C GLY A 246 9.06 -24.64 -12.77
N ALA A 247 10.20 -24.56 -12.09
CA ALA A 247 10.50 -25.46 -10.97
C ALA A 247 9.60 -25.16 -9.75
N LYS A 248 9.17 -26.20 -9.03
CA LYS A 248 8.34 -26.04 -7.81
C LYS A 248 9.12 -25.25 -6.75
N ILE A 249 8.48 -24.22 -6.19
CA ILE A 249 9.04 -23.39 -5.12
C ILE A 249 8.28 -23.49 -3.79
N GLY A 250 7.11 -24.10 -3.79
CA GLY A 250 6.27 -24.33 -2.61
C GLY A 250 4.88 -24.78 -2.98
N GLU A 251 3.97 -24.68 -2.03
CA GLU A 251 2.53 -24.93 -2.21
C GLU A 251 1.74 -23.72 -1.68
N CYS A 252 0.59 -23.46 -2.28
CA CYS A 252 -0.35 -22.46 -1.79
C CYS A 252 -0.77 -22.79 -0.34
N GLY A 253 -0.73 -21.82 0.55
CA GLY A 253 -1.08 -21.94 1.94
C GLY A 253 -1.91 -20.77 2.44
N ASN A 254 -1.92 -20.61 3.78
CA ASN A 254 -2.61 -19.51 4.46
C ASN A 254 -1.76 -18.98 5.63
N SER A 255 -0.45 -18.97 5.47
CA SER A 255 0.47 -18.44 6.48
C SER A 255 0.61 -16.92 6.33
N GLY A 256 0.90 -16.24 7.43
CA GLY A 256 1.01 -14.78 7.45
C GLY A 256 -0.35 -14.08 7.43
N ARG A 257 -0.37 -12.82 6.98
CA ARG A 257 -1.60 -12.02 6.92
C ARG A 257 -2.43 -12.33 5.68
N ALA A 258 -2.85 -13.56 5.54
CA ALA A 258 -3.78 -14.03 4.53
C ALA A 258 -5.17 -14.22 5.15
N VAL A 259 -6.21 -13.65 4.53
CA VAL A 259 -7.61 -13.80 4.97
C VAL A 259 -8.12 -15.21 4.67
N GLU A 260 -7.67 -15.77 3.57
CA GLU A 260 -8.03 -17.08 3.02
C GLU A 260 -6.89 -17.58 2.12
N PRO A 261 -6.76 -18.89 1.85
CA PRO A 261 -5.73 -19.44 1.01
C PRO A 261 -5.66 -18.78 -0.37
N HIS A 262 -4.50 -18.19 -0.69
CA HIS A 262 -4.18 -17.60 -1.99
C HIS A 262 -2.66 -17.50 -2.17
N LEU A 263 -2.20 -17.35 -3.38
CA LEU A 263 -0.82 -16.99 -3.68
C LEU A 263 -0.70 -15.47 -3.79
N HIS A 264 0.16 -14.87 -2.96
CA HIS A 264 0.63 -13.50 -3.18
C HIS A 264 1.98 -13.49 -3.89
N ILE A 265 2.12 -12.68 -4.96
CA ILE A 265 3.37 -12.58 -5.72
C ILE A 265 3.63 -11.13 -6.15
N HIS A 266 4.90 -10.68 -6.05
CA HIS A 266 5.29 -9.35 -6.50
C HIS A 266 6.80 -9.26 -6.77
N LEU A 267 7.23 -8.18 -7.45
CA LEU A 267 8.63 -7.81 -7.61
C LEU A 267 8.99 -6.60 -6.76
N GLN A 268 10.24 -6.59 -6.24
CA GLN A 268 10.83 -5.46 -5.53
C GLN A 268 12.23 -5.15 -6.05
N ASP A 269 12.66 -3.87 -5.91
CA ASP A 269 14.01 -3.41 -6.25
C ASP A 269 15.08 -3.77 -5.20
N ARG A 270 14.69 -4.23 -4.01
CA ARG A 270 15.58 -4.58 -2.87
C ARG A 270 14.89 -5.47 -1.85
N LEU A 271 15.67 -6.07 -0.94
CA LEU A 271 15.13 -6.95 0.12
C LEU A 271 14.50 -6.21 1.32
N SER A 272 14.66 -4.90 1.41
CA SER A 272 14.22 -4.10 2.56
C SER A 272 12.73 -3.78 2.50
N PHE A 273 11.90 -4.69 2.92
CA PHE A 273 10.49 -4.38 3.22
C PHE A 273 10.39 -3.58 4.54
N PRO A 274 9.58 -2.49 4.65
CA PRO A 274 8.58 -1.98 3.70
C PRO A 274 9.05 -0.85 2.77
N VAL A 275 10.32 -0.49 2.78
CA VAL A 275 10.88 0.67 2.05
C VAL A 275 11.37 0.34 0.63
N ALA A 276 11.16 -0.89 0.17
CA ALA A 276 11.40 -1.27 -1.21
C ALA A 276 10.41 -0.59 -2.15
N GLN A 277 10.81 -0.43 -3.40
CA GLN A 277 9.91 -0.07 -4.49
C GLN A 277 9.43 -1.33 -5.19
N SER A 278 8.12 -1.50 -5.30
CA SER A 278 7.55 -2.53 -6.15
C SER A 278 7.84 -2.24 -7.61
N LEU A 279 8.16 -3.29 -8.37
CA LEU A 279 8.39 -3.24 -9.80
C LEU A 279 7.21 -3.88 -10.53
N PRO A 280 6.76 -3.32 -11.68
CA PRO A 280 5.69 -3.92 -12.48
C PRO A 280 6.01 -5.34 -12.90
N LEU A 281 5.26 -6.32 -12.40
CA LEU A 281 5.36 -7.72 -12.82
C LEU A 281 4.41 -7.93 -14.00
N ARG A 282 4.96 -8.21 -15.17
CA ARG A 282 4.22 -8.57 -16.38
C ARG A 282 4.49 -10.04 -16.69
N PHE A 283 3.44 -10.77 -16.98
CA PHE A 283 3.55 -12.18 -17.39
C PHE A 283 3.56 -12.29 -18.91
N SER A 284 4.28 -13.28 -19.42
CA SER A 284 4.42 -13.56 -20.85
C SER A 284 3.72 -14.87 -21.20
N ASN A 285 3.17 -14.94 -22.41
CA ASN A 285 2.60 -16.15 -23.02
C ASN A 285 1.56 -16.84 -22.11
N TYR A 286 0.46 -16.16 -21.83
CA TYR A 286 -0.63 -16.69 -21.02
C TYR A 286 -1.98 -16.47 -21.69
N VAL A 287 -3.01 -17.17 -21.20
CA VAL A 287 -4.39 -16.98 -21.61
C VAL A 287 -5.11 -16.19 -20.52
N ALA A 288 -5.88 -15.17 -20.88
CA ALA A 288 -6.74 -14.39 -20.00
C ALA A 288 -8.18 -14.39 -20.53
N ASP A 289 -9.12 -14.92 -19.75
CA ASP A 289 -10.54 -15.05 -20.15
C ASP A 289 -10.74 -15.71 -21.52
N GLY A 290 -9.88 -16.69 -21.86
CA GLY A 290 -9.89 -17.42 -23.14
C GLY A 290 -9.12 -16.75 -24.29
N GLU A 291 -8.55 -15.56 -24.09
CA GLU A 291 -7.75 -14.84 -25.07
C GLU A 291 -6.25 -14.96 -24.80
N SER A 292 -5.45 -15.21 -25.83
CA SER A 292 -3.98 -15.29 -25.72
C SER A 292 -3.39 -13.90 -25.50
N VAL A 293 -2.49 -13.79 -24.53
CA VAL A 293 -1.77 -12.56 -24.19
C VAL A 293 -0.27 -12.82 -24.30
N GLU A 294 0.40 -12.08 -25.19
CA GLU A 294 1.85 -12.19 -25.38
C GLU A 294 2.61 -11.67 -24.15
N VAL A 295 2.31 -10.43 -23.70
CA VAL A 295 2.85 -9.84 -22.47
C VAL A 295 1.78 -8.94 -21.85
N GLY A 296 1.48 -9.14 -20.57
CA GLY A 296 0.41 -8.38 -19.94
C GLY A 296 0.43 -8.39 -18.42
N MET A 297 -0.50 -7.64 -17.86
CA MET A 297 -0.77 -7.56 -16.44
C MET A 297 -2.19 -8.08 -16.17
N PRO A 298 -2.35 -9.28 -15.60
CA PRO A 298 -3.66 -9.79 -15.18
C PRO A 298 -4.43 -8.78 -14.33
N LEU A 299 -5.72 -8.67 -14.58
CA LEU A 299 -6.58 -7.69 -13.91
C LEU A 299 -7.40 -8.34 -12.79
N GLY A 300 -7.23 -7.84 -11.58
CA GLY A 300 -8.01 -8.25 -10.42
C GLY A 300 -9.49 -7.86 -10.52
N LYS A 301 -10.28 -8.38 -9.59
CA LYS A 301 -11.70 -8.02 -9.45
C LYS A 301 -11.85 -6.54 -9.09
N THR A 302 -12.95 -5.94 -9.48
CA THR A 302 -13.31 -4.59 -9.01
C THR A 302 -13.95 -4.65 -7.63
N GLY A 303 -14.14 -3.50 -6.97
CA GLY A 303 -14.89 -3.42 -5.72
C GLY A 303 -16.40 -3.62 -5.85
N GLU A 304 -16.92 -3.82 -7.07
CA GLU A 304 -18.35 -4.02 -7.32
C GLU A 304 -18.79 -5.40 -6.82
N PRO A 305 -19.96 -5.51 -6.18
CA PRO A 305 -20.50 -6.80 -5.76
C PRO A 305 -20.64 -7.77 -6.95
N GLY A 306 -20.16 -9.00 -6.81
CA GLY A 306 -20.20 -10.02 -7.84
C GLY A 306 -19.18 -9.85 -8.98
N SER A 307 -18.29 -8.85 -8.92
CA SER A 307 -17.20 -8.73 -9.88
C SER A 307 -16.21 -9.89 -9.71
N ARG A 308 -15.65 -10.33 -10.85
CA ARG A 308 -14.58 -11.32 -10.92
C ARG A 308 -13.32 -10.67 -11.48
N GLY A 309 -12.18 -11.21 -11.10
CA GLY A 309 -10.93 -10.95 -11.77
C GLY A 309 -10.82 -11.77 -13.04
N GLN A 310 -9.80 -11.50 -13.83
CA GLN A 310 -9.51 -12.31 -15.00
C GLN A 310 -9.15 -13.74 -14.59
N MET A 311 -9.72 -14.70 -15.31
CA MET A 311 -9.26 -16.09 -15.28
C MET A 311 -8.02 -16.18 -16.15
N VAL A 312 -6.90 -16.62 -15.57
CA VAL A 312 -5.60 -16.69 -16.25
C VAL A 312 -4.99 -18.06 -16.12
N GLY A 313 -4.47 -18.57 -17.22
CA GLY A 313 -3.82 -19.87 -17.29
C GLY A 313 -2.59 -19.85 -18.20
N PRO A 314 -1.72 -20.89 -18.11
CA PRO A 314 -0.59 -21.01 -19.01
C PRO A 314 -1.06 -20.93 -20.48
N GLY A 315 -0.29 -20.22 -21.32
CA GLY A 315 -0.42 -20.31 -22.78
C GLY A 315 0.23 -21.58 -23.31
N ASP A 316 -0.10 -21.94 -24.52
CA ASP A 316 0.45 -23.08 -25.26
C ASP A 316 1.95 -22.90 -25.59
#